data_99b8511c7f1b3571a82b01a0de6c673c
#
_entry.id   99b8511c7f1b3571a82b01a0de6c673c
#
_cell.length_a   1.000
_cell.length_b   1.000
_cell.length_c   1.000
_cell.angle_alpha   90.00
_cell.angle_beta   90.00
_cell.angle_gamma   90.00
#
_symmetry.space_group_name_H-M   'P 1'
#
loop_
_entity.id
_entity.type
_entity.pdbx_description
1 polymer ?
#
loop_
_entity_poly.entity_id
_entity_poly.type
_entity_poly.pdbx_seq_one_letter_code
_entity_poly.pdbx_strand_id
1 'polypeptide(L)'
;IKSNADRVRNLIKGKIGSTIVIQFLRNGKILQKNIVRDIIPLNSIDAAYMMNKSVGFIRINKFTANTYREFMEALMKLKSHGLQQLILDLRNNGGGVLDEAVEIADEFLSGDKLITYTEGAHFPKKEFRCRRNGQFEIGKLIVLSNEGSASASEILLGALQDWDRAIIVGRRSFGKGLVQDQYNLSDNSALRLTVARYYTPVGRSIQKPYTSGEKEYYNDIHKRYMHGEMVNADSIKFDSSQIFKTISGKIIYGGGGISPDIFIAADTTHASPQIARLWIKGSLNDFGYKYYLLHPNLLKQYPTAEKFATSFNDAGEGWQLLVSMAKKDSIDIGLLTGKDKEFLQKSVKALVGRQLYRTEGYFMVQNQKDGEVQKVLELIQKN
;
A
#
# COMPACT_ATOMS: atom_id res chain seq x y z
N ILE A 1 3.63 31.26 13.64
CA ILE A 1 4.79 31.32 12.73
C ILE A 1 4.37 30.68 11.42
N LYS A 2 4.32 31.45 10.33
CA LYS A 2 4.16 30.92 8.97
C LYS A 2 5.51 30.35 8.52
N SER A 3 5.89 29.16 9.02
CA SER A 3 7.11 28.49 8.57
C SER A 3 6.74 27.40 7.57
N ASN A 4 7.51 27.30 6.49
CA ASN A 4 7.42 26.17 5.54
C ASN A 4 7.67 24.86 6.31
N ALA A 5 6.90 23.83 6.02
CA ALA A 5 6.99 22.51 6.66
C ALA A 5 8.40 21.89 6.58
N ASP A 6 9.12 22.10 5.47
CA ASP A 6 10.49 21.61 5.29
C ASP A 6 11.48 22.31 6.22
N ARG A 7 11.32 23.62 6.44
CA ARG A 7 12.13 24.36 7.40
C ARG A 7 11.90 23.84 8.82
N VAL A 8 10.64 23.60 9.21
CA VAL A 8 10.30 23.03 10.52
C VAL A 8 10.91 21.64 10.66
N ARG A 9 10.78 20.79 9.65
CA ARG A 9 11.35 19.43 9.62
C ARG A 9 12.87 19.46 9.82
N ASN A 10 13.57 20.34 9.12
CA ASN A 10 15.03 20.46 9.23
C ASN A 10 15.50 20.97 10.61
N LEU A 11 14.73 21.84 11.24
CA LEU A 11 15.01 22.32 12.61
C LEU A 11 14.77 21.22 13.66
N ILE A 12 13.79 20.34 13.45
CA ILE A 12 13.45 19.25 14.38
C ILE A 12 14.44 18.09 14.25
N LYS A 13 14.94 17.79 13.04
CA LYS A 13 15.94 16.73 12.83
C LYS A 13 17.24 17.02 13.57
N GLY A 14 17.96 15.97 13.94
CA GLY A 14 19.26 16.08 14.60
C GLY A 14 19.79 14.71 15.05
N LYS A 15 20.92 14.69 15.72
CA LYS A 15 21.57 13.45 16.21
C LYS A 15 20.65 12.74 17.20
N ILE A 16 20.55 11.41 17.06
CA ILE A 16 19.83 10.55 18.01
C ILE A 16 20.38 10.78 19.42
N GLY A 17 19.49 10.81 20.42
CA GLY A 17 19.82 11.10 21.83
C GLY A 17 20.02 12.59 22.15
N SER A 18 20.11 13.48 21.13
CA SER A 18 20.17 14.92 21.40
C SER A 18 18.80 15.50 21.76
N THR A 19 18.78 16.50 22.63
CA THR A 19 17.54 17.14 23.07
C THR A 19 17.23 18.38 22.24
N ILE A 20 15.96 18.53 21.86
CA ILE A 20 15.41 19.78 21.30
C ILE A 20 14.38 20.37 22.26
N VAL A 21 14.38 21.69 22.40
CA VAL A 21 13.38 22.43 23.16
C VAL A 21 12.34 22.97 22.19
N ILE A 22 11.08 22.59 22.38
CA ILE A 22 9.96 23.06 21.56
C ILE A 22 9.03 23.92 22.40
N GLN A 23 8.77 25.13 21.95
CA GLN A 23 7.72 26.00 22.49
C GLN A 23 6.51 25.96 21.58
N PHE A 24 5.33 25.78 22.16
CA PHE A 24 4.07 25.74 21.41
C PHE A 24 2.94 26.43 22.20
N LEU A 25 1.97 26.95 21.45
CA LEU A 25 0.79 27.59 22.00
C LEU A 25 -0.34 26.56 22.19
N ARG A 26 -0.86 26.43 23.43
CA ARG A 26 -2.02 25.60 23.75
C ARG A 26 -2.97 26.38 24.66
N ASN A 27 -4.22 26.55 24.22
CA ASN A 27 -5.26 27.27 24.96
C ASN A 27 -4.80 28.69 25.41
N GLY A 28 -4.16 29.43 24.51
CA GLY A 28 -3.62 30.77 24.78
C GLY A 28 -2.35 30.83 25.64
N LYS A 29 -1.86 29.70 26.14
CA LYS A 29 -0.65 29.63 26.97
C LYS A 29 0.54 29.07 26.16
N ILE A 30 1.71 29.69 26.32
CA ILE A 30 2.95 29.16 25.79
C ILE A 30 3.44 28.04 26.69
N LEU A 31 3.60 26.87 26.15
CA LEU A 31 4.15 25.70 26.83
C LEU A 31 5.50 25.34 26.22
N GLN A 32 6.41 24.82 27.04
CA GLN A 32 7.72 24.34 26.62
C GLN A 32 7.87 22.86 26.94
N LYS A 33 8.45 22.10 26.00
CA LYS A 33 8.78 20.69 26.19
C LYS A 33 10.17 20.41 25.67
N ASN A 34 10.91 19.61 26.44
CA ASN A 34 12.16 19.01 26.03
C ASN A 34 11.83 17.66 25.39
N ILE A 35 12.29 17.43 24.16
CA ILE A 35 12.09 16.20 23.42
C ILE A 35 13.46 15.62 23.08
N VAL A 36 13.71 14.39 23.48
CA VAL A 36 14.90 13.64 23.06
C VAL A 36 14.64 13.09 21.66
N ARG A 37 15.56 13.34 20.75
CA ARG A 37 15.47 12.82 19.37
C ARG A 37 15.74 11.33 19.37
N ASP A 38 14.93 10.61 18.64
CA ASP A 38 15.04 9.18 18.45
C ASP A 38 14.69 8.80 17.01
N ILE A 39 14.89 7.53 16.66
CA ILE A 39 14.46 6.98 15.37
C ILE A 39 12.93 6.88 15.36
N ILE A 40 12.30 7.50 14.39
CA ILE A 40 10.87 7.30 14.14
C ILE A 40 10.72 6.08 13.23
N PRO A 41 10.23 4.93 13.75
CA PRO A 41 10.06 3.74 12.92
C PRO A 41 9.02 4.01 11.83
N LEU A 42 9.38 3.67 10.60
CA LEU A 42 8.47 3.67 9.47
C LEU A 42 7.96 2.24 9.27
N ASN A 43 6.81 1.95 9.82
CA ASN A 43 6.20 0.63 9.68
C ASN A 43 5.91 0.31 8.21
N SER A 44 6.20 -0.91 7.83
CA SER A 44 5.90 -1.46 6.51
C SER A 44 4.50 -2.05 6.44
N ILE A 45 3.96 -2.47 7.58
CA ILE A 45 2.61 -3.01 7.70
C ILE A 45 1.65 -1.89 8.14
N ASP A 46 0.75 -1.50 7.26
CA ASP A 46 -0.27 -0.48 7.54
C ASP A 46 -1.41 -1.02 8.38
N ALA A 47 -1.80 -2.28 8.15
CA ALA A 47 -2.91 -2.92 8.83
C ALA A 47 -2.74 -4.45 8.84
N ALA A 48 -3.11 -5.08 9.96
CA ALA A 48 -3.15 -6.53 10.11
C ALA A 48 -4.24 -6.95 11.10
N TYR A 49 -5.37 -7.45 10.60
CA TYR A 49 -6.52 -7.82 11.43
C TYR A 49 -7.37 -8.93 10.79
N MET A 50 -8.17 -9.61 11.61
CA MET A 50 -9.16 -10.57 11.13
C MET A 50 -10.38 -9.83 10.57
N MET A 51 -10.75 -10.10 9.32
CA MET A 51 -11.95 -9.55 8.70
C MET A 51 -13.23 -10.30 9.14
N ASN A 52 -13.07 -11.59 9.43
CA ASN A 52 -14.07 -12.47 10.01
C ASN A 52 -13.36 -13.60 10.79
N LYS A 53 -14.07 -14.67 11.17
CA LYS A 53 -13.52 -15.77 11.99
C LYS A 53 -12.36 -16.54 11.34
N SER A 54 -12.22 -16.51 10.00
CA SER A 54 -11.23 -17.31 9.27
C SER A 54 -10.39 -16.54 8.26
N VAL A 55 -10.80 -15.33 7.87
CA VAL A 55 -10.13 -14.50 6.86
C VAL A 55 -9.34 -13.39 7.53
N GLY A 56 -8.03 -13.37 7.33
CA GLY A 56 -7.15 -12.28 7.74
C GLY A 56 -6.86 -11.32 6.60
N PHE A 57 -6.51 -10.10 6.95
CA PHE A 57 -6.08 -9.05 6.04
C PHE A 57 -4.74 -8.49 6.52
N ILE A 58 -3.74 -8.44 5.62
CA ILE A 58 -2.46 -7.78 5.85
C ILE A 58 -2.21 -6.80 4.70
N ARG A 59 -1.87 -5.55 5.01
CA ARG A 59 -1.48 -4.54 4.03
C ARG A 59 -0.02 -4.15 4.21
N ILE A 60 0.79 -4.35 3.17
CA ILE A 60 2.19 -3.92 3.10
C ILE A 60 2.27 -2.66 2.24
N ASN A 61 2.73 -1.54 2.81
CA ASN A 61 2.82 -0.26 2.09
C ASN A 61 4.14 -0.08 1.34
N LYS A 62 5.22 -0.73 1.79
CA LYS A 62 6.53 -0.78 1.13
C LYS A 62 7.40 -1.88 1.74
N PHE A 63 8.51 -2.20 1.06
CA PHE A 63 9.52 -3.14 1.57
C PHE A 63 10.72 -2.38 2.14
N THR A 64 10.83 -2.31 3.48
CA THR A 64 11.96 -1.77 4.23
C THR A 64 12.76 -2.93 4.85
N ALA A 65 13.91 -2.68 5.45
CA ALA A 65 14.74 -3.71 6.09
C ALA A 65 14.09 -4.44 7.30
N ASN A 66 12.89 -4.08 7.69
CA ASN A 66 12.16 -4.71 8.79
C ASN A 66 10.82 -5.33 8.34
N THR A 67 10.50 -5.30 7.04
CA THR A 67 9.17 -5.71 6.55
C THR A 67 8.87 -7.16 6.84
N TYR A 68 9.82 -8.05 6.63
CA TYR A 68 9.64 -9.47 6.93
C TYR A 68 9.35 -9.71 8.41
N ARG A 69 10.10 -9.08 9.31
CA ARG A 69 9.85 -9.21 10.75
C ARG A 69 8.44 -8.71 11.13
N GLU A 70 8.06 -7.52 10.64
CA GLU A 70 6.73 -6.96 10.89
C GLU A 70 5.61 -7.83 10.29
N PHE A 71 5.84 -8.37 9.09
CA PHE A 71 4.92 -9.31 8.45
C PHE A 71 4.75 -10.57 9.27
N MET A 72 5.83 -11.16 9.78
CA MET A 72 5.78 -12.38 10.61
C MET A 72 5.04 -12.14 11.92
N GLU A 73 5.29 -11.01 12.59
CA GLU A 73 4.54 -10.61 13.79
C GLU A 73 3.03 -10.52 13.48
N ALA A 74 2.67 -9.89 12.37
CA ALA A 74 1.29 -9.79 11.90
C ALA A 74 0.69 -11.16 11.58
N LEU A 75 1.38 -11.99 10.79
CA LEU A 75 0.91 -13.32 10.36
C LEU A 75 0.67 -14.24 11.58
N MET A 76 1.62 -14.28 12.50
CA MET A 76 1.51 -15.12 13.71
C MET A 76 0.38 -14.65 14.62
N LYS A 77 0.17 -13.33 14.75
CA LYS A 77 -0.99 -12.78 15.44
C LYS A 77 -2.30 -13.24 14.80
N LEU A 78 -2.44 -13.17 13.48
CA LEU A 78 -3.64 -13.64 12.78
C LEU A 78 -3.83 -15.16 12.93
N LYS A 79 -2.76 -15.95 12.85
CA LYS A 79 -2.82 -17.42 13.07
C LYS A 79 -3.34 -17.75 14.47
N SER A 80 -2.92 -17.04 15.50
CA SER A 80 -3.43 -17.24 16.87
C SER A 80 -4.91 -16.88 17.03
N HIS A 81 -5.48 -16.12 16.06
CA HIS A 81 -6.91 -15.78 16.02
C HIS A 81 -7.72 -16.61 15.00
N GLY A 82 -7.16 -17.70 14.50
CA GLY A 82 -7.87 -18.66 13.64
C GLY A 82 -7.78 -18.37 12.15
N LEU A 83 -6.71 -17.72 11.69
CA LEU A 83 -6.45 -17.50 10.26
C LEU A 83 -6.44 -18.82 9.47
N GLN A 84 -7.28 -18.89 8.45
CA GLN A 84 -7.30 -19.98 7.47
C GLN A 84 -7.10 -19.47 6.03
N GLN A 85 -7.46 -18.22 5.77
CA GLN A 85 -7.41 -17.59 4.46
C GLN A 85 -6.86 -16.18 4.61
N LEU A 86 -6.00 -15.75 3.70
CA LEU A 86 -5.31 -14.46 3.80
C LEU A 86 -5.57 -13.59 2.57
N ILE A 87 -5.91 -12.34 2.81
CA ILE A 87 -5.89 -11.25 1.83
C ILE A 87 -4.62 -10.44 2.08
N LEU A 88 -3.70 -10.44 1.13
CA LEU A 88 -2.48 -9.65 1.15
C LEU A 88 -2.64 -8.45 0.22
N ASP A 89 -2.64 -7.23 0.76
CA ASP A 89 -2.82 -6.01 -0.03
C ASP A 89 -1.49 -5.33 -0.34
N LEU A 90 -1.09 -5.37 -1.62
CA LEU A 90 0.08 -4.71 -2.18
C LEU A 90 -0.27 -3.50 -3.05
N ARG A 91 -1.52 -3.05 -3.05
CA ARG A 91 -1.94 -1.88 -3.83
C ARG A 91 -1.18 -0.63 -3.38
N ASN A 92 -0.67 0.14 -4.35
CA ASN A 92 0.16 1.33 -4.15
C ASN A 92 1.48 1.06 -3.40
N ASN A 93 1.95 -0.18 -3.36
CA ASN A 93 3.26 -0.53 -2.83
C ASN A 93 4.33 -0.46 -3.93
N GLY A 94 5.10 0.62 -3.96
CA GLY A 94 6.17 0.84 -4.95
C GLY A 94 7.39 -0.07 -4.83
N GLY A 95 7.36 -1.07 -3.92
CA GLY A 95 8.45 -2.00 -3.68
C GLY A 95 9.42 -1.55 -2.59
N GLY A 96 10.67 -1.88 -2.75
CA GLY A 96 11.75 -1.57 -1.79
C GLY A 96 12.83 -2.64 -1.79
N VAL A 97 13.19 -3.17 -0.63
CA VAL A 97 14.26 -4.16 -0.45
C VAL A 97 13.83 -5.51 -1.03
N LEU A 98 14.61 -6.04 -1.98
CA LEU A 98 14.35 -7.29 -2.68
C LEU A 98 14.30 -8.48 -1.72
N ASP A 99 15.31 -8.60 -0.84
CA ASP A 99 15.42 -9.75 0.08
C ASP A 99 14.19 -9.87 0.99
N GLU A 100 13.57 -8.78 1.39
CA GLU A 100 12.35 -8.78 2.20
C GLU A 100 11.13 -9.38 1.46
N ALA A 101 11.02 -9.11 0.16
CA ALA A 101 9.97 -9.74 -0.66
C ALA A 101 10.23 -11.23 -0.88
N VAL A 102 11.51 -11.63 -1.02
CA VAL A 102 11.92 -13.03 -1.11
C VAL A 102 11.60 -13.77 0.17
N GLU A 103 11.95 -13.21 1.33
CA GLU A 103 11.67 -13.81 2.64
C GLU A 103 10.16 -13.98 2.89
N ILE A 104 9.34 -13.01 2.44
CA ILE A 104 7.87 -13.12 2.53
C ILE A 104 7.33 -14.16 1.54
N ALA A 105 7.88 -14.26 0.32
CA ALA A 105 7.48 -15.29 -0.62
C ALA A 105 7.77 -16.71 -0.10
N ASP A 106 8.88 -16.88 0.62
CA ASP A 106 9.28 -18.14 1.26
C ASP A 106 8.26 -18.63 2.32
N GLU A 107 7.50 -17.72 2.93
CA GLU A 107 6.43 -18.10 3.89
C GLU A 107 5.19 -18.70 3.21
N PHE A 108 5.05 -18.53 1.91
CA PHE A 108 3.91 -19.00 1.13
C PHE A 108 4.21 -20.20 0.22
N LEU A 109 5.48 -20.40 -0.12
CA LEU A 109 5.92 -21.44 -1.05
C LEU A 109 6.63 -22.55 -0.31
N SER A 110 6.46 -23.79 -0.75
CA SER A 110 7.04 -24.98 -0.10
C SER A 110 8.19 -25.57 -0.90
N GLY A 111 9.07 -26.28 -0.21
CA GLY A 111 10.21 -27.00 -0.82
C GLY A 111 11.32 -26.06 -1.33
N ASP A 112 12.03 -26.45 -2.39
CA ASP A 112 13.13 -25.69 -2.99
C ASP A 112 12.65 -24.90 -4.23
N LYS A 113 11.50 -24.22 -4.11
CA LYS A 113 10.93 -23.45 -5.23
C LYS A 113 11.74 -22.20 -5.50
N LEU A 114 11.99 -21.94 -6.80
CA LEU A 114 12.56 -20.67 -7.24
C LEU A 114 11.55 -19.54 -7.00
N ILE A 115 11.99 -18.47 -6.33
CA ILE A 115 11.16 -17.29 -6.08
C ILE A 115 11.40 -16.25 -7.18
N THR A 116 12.67 -15.98 -7.48
CA THR A 116 13.08 -15.06 -8.53
C THR A 116 14.56 -15.30 -8.87
N TYR A 117 15.02 -14.83 -10.02
CA TYR A 117 16.44 -14.69 -10.26
C TYR A 117 16.77 -13.34 -10.88
N THR A 118 18.02 -12.91 -10.71
CA THR A 118 18.54 -11.68 -11.29
C THR A 118 19.65 -12.02 -12.27
N GLU A 119 19.73 -11.30 -13.39
CA GLU A 119 20.76 -11.48 -14.40
C GLU A 119 21.01 -10.15 -15.14
N GLY A 120 22.27 -9.86 -15.45
CA GLY A 120 22.70 -8.67 -16.17
C GLY A 120 23.91 -8.94 -17.04
N ALA A 121 24.25 -8.01 -17.95
CA ALA A 121 25.36 -8.16 -18.90
C ALA A 121 26.71 -8.44 -18.20
N HIS A 122 26.93 -7.86 -17.02
CA HIS A 122 28.14 -8.02 -16.20
C HIS A 122 27.83 -8.60 -14.81
N PHE A 123 26.60 -9.06 -14.60
CA PHE A 123 26.14 -9.65 -13.35
C PHE A 123 25.64 -11.07 -13.65
N PRO A 124 26.32 -12.10 -13.14
CA PRO A 124 25.93 -13.49 -13.38
C PRO A 124 24.53 -13.77 -12.79
N LYS A 125 23.87 -14.76 -13.34
CA LYS A 125 22.58 -15.23 -12.83
C LYS A 125 22.70 -15.59 -11.36
N LYS A 126 21.84 -14.96 -10.52
CA LYS A 126 21.71 -15.26 -9.10
C LYS A 126 20.28 -15.66 -8.81
N GLU A 127 20.07 -16.87 -8.30
CA GLU A 127 18.77 -17.42 -7.95
C GLU A 127 18.44 -17.18 -6.48
N PHE A 128 17.17 -16.90 -6.20
CA PHE A 128 16.60 -16.80 -4.88
C PHE A 128 15.52 -17.87 -4.75
N ARG A 129 15.72 -18.80 -3.82
CA ARG A 129 14.87 -19.99 -3.63
C ARG A 129 14.33 -20.03 -2.23
N CYS A 130 13.26 -20.79 -2.03
CA CYS A 130 12.77 -21.13 -0.70
C CYS A 130 13.86 -21.88 0.07
N ARG A 131 13.96 -21.60 1.39
CA ARG A 131 15.02 -22.13 2.25
C ARG A 131 14.49 -22.80 3.50
N ARG A 132 13.20 -22.62 3.82
CA ARG A 132 12.58 -23.13 5.04
C ARG A 132 11.13 -23.52 4.78
N ASN A 133 10.52 -24.18 5.76
CA ASN A 133 9.08 -24.41 5.75
C ASN A 133 8.37 -23.11 6.13
N GLY A 134 7.51 -22.64 5.24
CA GLY A 134 6.77 -21.39 5.40
C GLY A 134 5.63 -21.52 6.41
N GLN A 135 5.25 -20.41 7.00
CA GLN A 135 4.16 -20.38 8.00
C GLN A 135 2.76 -20.36 7.39
N PHE A 136 2.64 -20.12 6.07
CA PHE A 136 1.35 -20.10 5.37
C PHE A 136 1.44 -20.72 3.98
N GLU A 137 2.04 -21.92 3.87
CA GLU A 137 2.12 -22.69 2.62
C GLU A 137 0.76 -23.22 2.17
N ILE A 138 -0.12 -23.48 3.14
CA ILE A 138 -1.47 -24.01 2.93
C ILE A 138 -2.50 -22.96 3.35
N GLY A 139 -3.66 -22.99 2.72
CA GLY A 139 -4.74 -22.02 2.92
C GLY A 139 -4.88 -21.09 1.72
N LYS A 140 -6.07 -20.56 1.54
CA LYS A 140 -6.37 -19.68 0.41
C LYS A 140 -5.64 -18.35 0.56
N LEU A 141 -4.88 -17.99 -0.46
CA LEU A 141 -4.15 -16.72 -0.53
C LEU A 141 -4.65 -15.91 -1.71
N ILE A 142 -5.09 -14.69 -1.46
CA ILE A 142 -5.44 -13.72 -2.49
C ILE A 142 -4.57 -12.49 -2.31
N VAL A 143 -3.96 -12.02 -3.40
CA VAL A 143 -3.12 -10.83 -3.36
C VAL A 143 -3.76 -9.71 -4.20
N LEU A 144 -3.99 -8.57 -3.55
CA LEU A 144 -4.49 -7.38 -4.22
C LEU A 144 -3.32 -6.59 -4.84
N SER A 145 -3.46 -6.24 -6.11
CA SER A 145 -2.48 -5.43 -6.86
C SER A 145 -3.15 -4.31 -7.64
N ASN A 146 -2.38 -3.26 -7.93
CA ASN A 146 -2.78 -2.20 -8.84
C ASN A 146 -1.56 -1.61 -9.55
N GLU A 147 -1.78 -0.60 -10.37
CA GLU A 147 -0.77 0.14 -11.15
C GLU A 147 0.34 0.79 -10.30
N GLY A 148 0.12 0.94 -8.99
CA GLY A 148 1.11 1.41 -8.02
C GLY A 148 1.94 0.28 -7.38
N SER A 149 1.60 -0.99 -7.63
CA SER A 149 2.38 -2.15 -7.18
C SER A 149 3.61 -2.32 -8.06
N ALA A 150 4.82 -2.17 -7.52
CA ALA A 150 6.04 -2.12 -8.33
C ALA A 150 7.24 -2.85 -7.70
N SER A 151 8.22 -3.25 -8.51
CA SER A 151 9.53 -3.73 -8.05
C SER A 151 9.45 -4.93 -7.11
N ALA A 152 9.87 -4.84 -5.83
CA ALA A 152 9.78 -5.93 -4.85
C ALA A 152 8.36 -6.50 -4.69
N SER A 153 7.31 -5.66 -4.83
CA SER A 153 5.92 -6.13 -4.87
C SER A 153 5.68 -7.05 -6.07
N GLU A 154 6.28 -6.75 -7.22
CA GLU A 154 6.12 -7.54 -8.43
C GLU A 154 6.89 -8.85 -8.39
N ILE A 155 7.99 -8.90 -7.62
CA ILE A 155 8.70 -10.15 -7.32
C ILE A 155 7.77 -11.10 -6.56
N LEU A 156 7.15 -10.60 -5.49
CA LEU A 156 6.21 -11.40 -4.68
C LEU A 156 4.99 -11.81 -5.51
N LEU A 157 4.36 -10.87 -6.24
CA LEU A 157 3.24 -11.17 -7.14
C LEU A 157 3.60 -12.22 -8.18
N GLY A 158 4.75 -12.06 -8.85
CA GLY A 158 5.20 -12.96 -9.91
C GLY A 158 5.51 -14.36 -9.39
N ALA A 159 6.20 -14.47 -8.27
CA ALA A 159 6.49 -15.76 -7.64
C ALA A 159 5.21 -16.52 -7.28
N LEU A 160 4.27 -15.85 -6.61
CA LEU A 160 3.03 -16.46 -6.18
C LEU A 160 2.09 -16.82 -7.34
N GLN A 161 2.07 -16.02 -8.40
CA GLN A 161 1.30 -16.29 -9.61
C GLN A 161 1.88 -17.46 -10.42
N ASP A 162 3.19 -17.46 -10.66
CA ASP A 162 3.86 -18.48 -11.48
C ASP A 162 3.73 -19.89 -10.87
N TRP A 163 3.75 -19.98 -9.53
CA TRP A 163 3.55 -21.22 -8.79
C TRP A 163 2.06 -21.57 -8.55
N ASP A 164 1.11 -20.79 -9.08
CA ASP A 164 -0.33 -20.94 -8.81
C ASP A 164 -0.67 -20.96 -7.31
N ARG A 165 0.18 -20.32 -6.48
CA ARG A 165 0.01 -20.29 -5.02
C ARG A 165 -1.05 -19.30 -4.58
N ALA A 166 -1.19 -18.20 -5.30
CA ALA A 166 -2.16 -17.15 -4.99
C ALA A 166 -3.00 -16.78 -6.20
N ILE A 167 -4.19 -16.24 -5.94
CA ILE A 167 -5.01 -15.56 -6.94
C ILE A 167 -4.67 -14.07 -6.87
N ILE A 168 -4.16 -13.51 -7.96
CA ILE A 168 -3.89 -12.08 -8.05
C ILE A 168 -5.15 -11.36 -8.51
N VAL A 169 -5.59 -10.37 -7.74
CA VAL A 169 -6.86 -9.66 -7.97
C VAL A 169 -6.61 -8.15 -8.05
N GLY A 170 -7.32 -7.47 -8.93
CA GLY A 170 -7.25 -6.03 -9.10
C GLY A 170 -6.81 -5.60 -10.49
N ARG A 171 -5.72 -4.83 -10.61
CA ARG A 171 -5.22 -4.31 -11.88
C ARG A 171 -3.75 -4.65 -12.09
N ARG A 172 -3.33 -4.54 -13.35
CA ARG A 172 -1.96 -4.80 -13.77
C ARG A 172 -0.97 -3.89 -13.02
N SER A 173 0.11 -4.49 -12.53
CA SER A 173 1.16 -3.79 -11.79
C SER A 173 1.98 -2.83 -12.67
N PHE A 174 2.94 -2.15 -12.09
CA PHE A 174 3.69 -1.07 -12.74
C PHE A 174 4.61 -1.53 -13.89
N GLY A 175 5.31 -2.65 -13.74
CA GLY A 175 6.29 -3.14 -14.70
C GLY A 175 7.72 -2.62 -14.47
N LYS A 176 8.21 -2.65 -13.22
CA LYS A 176 9.60 -2.31 -12.87
C LYS A 176 10.38 -3.57 -12.51
N GLY A 177 11.08 -4.13 -13.50
CA GLY A 177 11.89 -5.35 -13.39
C GLY A 177 13.40 -5.11 -13.37
N LEU A 178 13.86 -3.94 -12.88
CA LEU A 178 15.28 -3.56 -12.86
C LEU A 178 15.85 -3.65 -11.44
N VAL A 179 17.07 -4.20 -11.35
CA VAL A 179 17.91 -4.19 -10.15
C VAL A 179 18.82 -2.98 -10.22
N GLN A 180 18.84 -2.18 -9.17
CA GLN A 180 19.67 -0.99 -9.08
C GLN A 180 20.59 -1.09 -7.85
N ASP A 181 21.89 -0.91 -8.07
CA ASP A 181 22.89 -0.79 -7.03
C ASP A 181 23.24 0.67 -6.76
N GLN A 182 23.54 0.98 -5.51
CA GLN A 182 23.94 2.31 -5.08
C GLN A 182 25.41 2.31 -4.68
N TYR A 183 26.15 3.21 -5.28
CA TYR A 183 27.57 3.46 -5.02
C TYR A 183 27.71 4.81 -4.35
N ASN A 184 28.18 4.81 -3.10
CA ASN A 184 28.45 6.04 -2.37
C ASN A 184 29.76 6.65 -2.84
N LEU A 185 29.77 7.93 -3.14
CA LEU A 185 30.93 8.68 -3.62
C LEU A 185 31.64 9.42 -2.45
N SER A 186 32.86 9.87 -2.70
CA SER A 186 33.72 10.51 -1.67
C SER A 186 33.19 11.86 -1.18
N ASP A 187 32.33 12.51 -1.95
CA ASP A 187 31.68 13.79 -1.59
C ASP A 187 30.35 13.60 -0.83
N ASN A 188 30.04 12.38 -0.37
CA ASN A 188 28.77 11.96 0.24
C ASN A 188 27.56 11.98 -0.70
N SER A 189 27.76 12.17 -2.00
CA SER A 189 26.73 11.88 -2.98
C SER A 189 26.63 10.37 -3.26
N ALA A 190 25.62 9.94 -3.99
CA ALA A 190 25.44 8.54 -4.35
C ALA A 190 25.04 8.41 -5.82
N LEU A 191 25.69 7.47 -6.51
CA LEU A 191 25.35 7.06 -7.86
C LEU A 191 24.48 5.79 -7.78
N ARG A 192 23.34 5.79 -8.45
CA ARG A 192 22.48 4.61 -8.56
C ARG A 192 22.46 4.13 -10.00
N LEU A 193 22.93 2.89 -10.23
CA LEU A 193 23.04 2.27 -11.54
C LEU A 193 22.12 1.06 -11.67
N THR A 194 21.52 0.90 -12.83
CA THR A 194 20.86 -0.36 -13.19
C THR A 194 21.92 -1.38 -13.59
N VAL A 195 21.97 -2.50 -12.89
CA VAL A 195 23.00 -3.53 -13.03
C VAL A 195 22.46 -4.86 -13.57
N ALA A 196 21.17 -5.16 -13.33
CA ALA A 196 20.56 -6.41 -13.75
C ALA A 196 19.05 -6.23 -13.95
N ARG A 197 18.41 -7.26 -14.50
CA ARG A 197 16.97 -7.47 -14.48
C ARG A 197 16.65 -8.60 -13.53
N TYR A 198 15.45 -8.59 -12.98
CA TYR A 198 14.92 -9.76 -12.29
C TYR A 198 13.83 -10.43 -13.14
N TYR A 199 13.73 -11.73 -12.95
CA TYR A 199 12.85 -12.62 -13.67
C TYR A 199 12.04 -13.45 -12.68
N THR A 200 10.80 -13.77 -13.05
CA THR A 200 9.93 -14.64 -12.27
C THR A 200 10.34 -16.11 -12.40
N PRO A 201 9.79 -17.04 -11.60
CA PRO A 201 10.16 -18.46 -11.65
C PRO A 201 10.10 -19.09 -13.04
N VAL A 202 9.13 -18.73 -13.86
CA VAL A 202 8.99 -19.27 -15.23
C VAL A 202 9.81 -18.50 -16.27
N GLY A 203 10.67 -17.55 -15.83
CA GLY A 203 11.61 -16.84 -16.69
C GLY A 203 11.08 -15.60 -17.38
N ARG A 204 9.87 -15.12 -17.05
CA ARG A 204 9.34 -13.88 -17.65
C ARG A 204 9.98 -12.64 -17.04
N SER A 205 10.42 -11.71 -17.87
CA SER A 205 10.76 -10.36 -17.46
C SER A 205 9.46 -9.54 -17.35
N ILE A 206 9.27 -8.88 -16.23
CA ILE A 206 8.12 -7.99 -16.04
C ILE A 206 8.42 -6.54 -16.41
N GLN A 207 9.68 -6.24 -16.77
CA GLN A 207 10.12 -4.90 -17.10
C GLN A 207 9.40 -4.38 -18.34
N LYS A 208 8.66 -3.28 -18.19
CA LYS A 208 8.07 -2.58 -19.33
C LYS A 208 9.13 -1.89 -20.18
N PRO A 209 8.87 -1.67 -21.49
CA PRO A 209 9.86 -1.06 -22.40
C PRO A 209 10.36 0.30 -21.91
N TYR A 210 11.66 0.54 -22.09
CA TYR A 210 12.35 1.81 -21.77
C TYR A 210 12.90 2.50 -23.02
N THR A 211 12.60 1.97 -24.21
CA THR A 211 13.16 2.39 -25.49
C THR A 211 12.86 3.85 -25.89
N SER A 212 11.76 4.41 -25.36
CA SER A 212 11.30 5.77 -25.66
C SER A 212 11.75 6.81 -24.62
N GLY A 213 12.67 6.44 -23.72
CA GLY A 213 13.25 7.32 -22.71
C GLY A 213 12.42 7.47 -21.43
N GLU A 214 13.01 8.20 -20.47
CA GLU A 214 12.50 8.33 -19.10
C GLU A 214 11.08 8.95 -19.03
N LYS A 215 10.85 10.00 -19.79
CA LYS A 215 9.54 10.70 -19.81
C LYS A 215 8.41 9.76 -20.22
N GLU A 216 8.62 8.97 -21.27
CA GLU A 216 7.64 8.01 -21.76
C GLU A 216 7.44 6.85 -20.78
N TYR A 217 8.50 6.41 -20.13
CA TYR A 217 8.45 5.36 -19.11
C TYR A 217 7.55 5.73 -17.93
N TYR A 218 7.63 6.96 -17.41
CA TYR A 218 6.76 7.42 -16.32
C TYR A 218 5.37 7.81 -16.81
N ASN A 219 5.23 8.23 -18.06
CA ASN A 219 3.93 8.58 -18.65
C ASN A 219 3.07 7.35 -19.00
N ASP A 220 3.61 6.14 -18.92
CA ASP A 220 2.92 4.88 -19.22
C ASP A 220 1.61 4.73 -18.43
N ILE A 221 1.61 4.99 -17.13
CA ILE A 221 0.39 4.89 -16.30
C ILE A 221 -0.70 5.84 -16.80
N HIS A 222 -0.32 7.06 -17.18
CA HIS A 222 -1.27 8.02 -17.77
C HIS A 222 -1.83 7.50 -19.10
N LYS A 223 -0.98 6.95 -19.95
CA LYS A 223 -1.41 6.33 -21.22
C LYS A 223 -2.37 5.15 -20.99
N ARG A 224 -2.06 4.27 -20.03
CA ARG A 224 -2.92 3.15 -19.63
C ARG A 224 -4.30 3.65 -19.18
N TYR A 225 -4.33 4.72 -18.36
CA TYR A 225 -5.57 5.37 -17.95
C TYR A 225 -6.36 5.91 -19.15
N MET A 226 -5.71 6.68 -20.04
CA MET A 226 -6.35 7.27 -21.22
C MET A 226 -6.89 6.23 -22.22
N HIS A 227 -6.25 5.04 -22.29
CA HIS A 227 -6.72 3.92 -23.14
C HIS A 227 -7.76 3.03 -22.45
N GLY A 228 -8.22 3.39 -21.25
CA GLY A 228 -9.28 2.67 -20.55
C GLY A 228 -8.83 1.41 -19.79
N GLU A 229 -7.52 1.12 -19.71
CA GLU A 229 -7.02 -0.08 -19.04
C GLU A 229 -7.40 -0.15 -17.56
N MET A 230 -7.60 0.98 -16.90
CA MET A 230 -7.99 1.00 -15.50
C MET A 230 -9.43 0.57 -15.24
N VAL A 231 -10.28 0.60 -16.26
CA VAL A 231 -11.73 0.34 -16.15
C VAL A 231 -12.22 -0.82 -16.99
N ASN A 232 -11.41 -1.29 -17.95
CA ASN A 232 -11.77 -2.40 -18.84
C ASN A 232 -10.58 -3.35 -19.06
N ALA A 233 -10.76 -4.63 -18.72
CA ALA A 233 -9.75 -5.67 -18.91
C ALA A 233 -9.34 -5.86 -20.38
N ASP A 234 -10.27 -5.73 -21.31
CA ASP A 234 -10.02 -5.90 -22.76
C ASP A 234 -9.11 -4.81 -23.34
N SER A 235 -8.92 -3.71 -22.60
CA SER A 235 -8.01 -2.64 -22.98
C SER A 235 -6.54 -2.94 -22.64
N ILE A 236 -6.26 -4.03 -21.93
CA ILE A 236 -4.90 -4.45 -21.60
C ILE A 236 -4.23 -4.98 -22.86
N LYS A 237 -3.15 -4.31 -23.28
CA LYS A 237 -2.34 -4.78 -24.41
C LYS A 237 -1.23 -5.70 -23.90
N PHE A 238 -1.20 -6.90 -24.45
CA PHE A 238 -0.15 -7.89 -24.18
C PHE A 238 0.79 -8.00 -25.37
N ASP A 239 2.08 -8.20 -25.09
CA ASP A 239 3.06 -8.56 -26.11
C ASP A 239 2.94 -10.06 -26.40
N SER A 240 2.48 -10.40 -27.60
CA SER A 240 2.32 -11.79 -28.03
C SER A 240 3.64 -12.59 -28.12
N SER A 241 4.78 -11.90 -28.14
CA SER A 241 6.10 -12.55 -28.08
C SER A 241 6.52 -12.93 -26.65
N GLN A 242 5.81 -12.45 -25.63
CA GLN A 242 6.10 -12.62 -24.20
C GLN A 242 5.03 -13.48 -23.51
N ILE A 243 4.68 -14.62 -24.11
CA ILE A 243 3.72 -15.59 -23.56
C ILE A 243 4.47 -16.64 -22.73
N PHE A 244 4.02 -16.85 -21.51
CA PHE A 244 4.52 -17.85 -20.58
C PHE A 244 3.35 -18.67 -20.01
N LYS A 245 3.66 -19.71 -19.26
CA LYS A 245 2.66 -20.54 -18.58
C LYS A 245 3.05 -20.70 -17.12
N THR A 246 2.06 -20.64 -16.24
CA THR A 246 2.22 -21.06 -14.84
C THR A 246 2.48 -22.56 -14.76
N ILE A 247 2.78 -23.05 -13.57
CA ILE A 247 3.00 -24.50 -13.36
C ILE A 247 1.75 -25.32 -13.72
N SER A 248 0.54 -24.80 -13.49
CA SER A 248 -0.71 -25.46 -13.89
C SER A 248 -1.06 -25.31 -15.39
N GLY A 249 -0.23 -24.55 -16.15
CA GLY A 249 -0.43 -24.33 -17.60
C GLY A 249 -1.28 -23.12 -17.95
N LYS A 250 -1.64 -22.26 -17.00
CA LYS A 250 -2.37 -21.01 -17.23
C LYS A 250 -1.49 -20.02 -17.98
N ILE A 251 -2.06 -19.36 -18.99
CA ILE A 251 -1.36 -18.36 -19.79
C ILE A 251 -1.16 -17.08 -18.99
N ILE A 252 0.08 -16.58 -18.97
CA ILE A 252 0.50 -15.34 -18.35
C ILE A 252 1.45 -14.60 -19.29
N TYR A 253 1.66 -13.30 -19.05
CA TYR A 253 2.41 -12.43 -19.96
C TYR A 253 3.59 -11.76 -19.24
N GLY A 254 4.66 -11.51 -20.00
CA GLY A 254 5.81 -10.71 -19.58
C GLY A 254 5.80 -9.31 -20.21
N GLY A 255 6.88 -8.57 -20.00
CA GLY A 255 7.16 -7.30 -20.71
C GLY A 255 6.37 -6.07 -20.25
N GLY A 256 5.53 -6.16 -19.22
CA GLY A 256 4.67 -5.03 -18.85
C GLY A 256 4.03 -5.09 -17.48
N GLY A 257 4.70 -5.68 -16.49
CA GLY A 257 4.16 -5.88 -15.14
C GLY A 257 3.41 -7.22 -15.00
N ILE A 258 2.82 -7.42 -13.83
CA ILE A 258 2.02 -8.61 -13.51
C ILE A 258 0.55 -8.29 -13.73
N SER A 259 -0.08 -9.00 -14.66
CA SER A 259 -1.53 -8.90 -14.89
C SER A 259 -2.28 -9.74 -13.86
N PRO A 260 -3.40 -9.24 -13.33
CA PRO A 260 -4.18 -9.99 -12.36
C PRO A 260 -4.87 -11.18 -13.00
N ASP A 261 -5.17 -12.20 -12.18
CA ASP A 261 -5.99 -13.35 -12.57
C ASP A 261 -7.47 -12.98 -12.64
N ILE A 262 -7.86 -12.04 -11.78
CA ILE A 262 -9.22 -11.48 -11.74
C ILE A 262 -9.09 -9.96 -11.78
N PHE A 263 -9.52 -9.38 -12.89
CA PHE A 263 -9.53 -7.93 -13.06
C PHE A 263 -10.69 -7.31 -12.27
N ILE A 264 -10.39 -6.21 -11.57
CA ILE A 264 -11.38 -5.34 -10.95
C ILE A 264 -11.10 -3.91 -11.39
N ALA A 265 -12.09 -3.27 -12.00
CA ALA A 265 -12.00 -1.89 -12.47
C ALA A 265 -11.71 -0.91 -11.32
N ALA A 266 -10.95 0.13 -11.62
CA ALA A 266 -10.77 1.25 -10.69
C ALA A 266 -12.10 1.93 -10.42
N ASP A 267 -12.36 2.27 -9.16
CA ASP A 267 -13.51 3.10 -8.84
C ASP A 267 -13.23 4.56 -9.22
N THR A 268 -13.85 4.99 -10.31
CA THR A 268 -13.76 6.38 -10.82
C THR A 268 -14.97 7.22 -10.43
N THR A 269 -15.87 6.71 -9.60
CA THR A 269 -17.15 7.38 -9.26
C THR A 269 -16.99 8.58 -8.34
N HIS A 270 -15.81 8.80 -7.75
CA HIS A 270 -15.53 9.85 -6.75
C HIS A 270 -14.47 10.85 -7.22
N ALA A 271 -14.52 11.23 -8.48
CA ALA A 271 -13.52 12.10 -9.11
C ALA A 271 -13.92 13.60 -9.14
N SER A 272 -14.83 14.05 -8.24
CA SER A 272 -15.24 15.45 -8.25
C SER A 272 -14.06 16.39 -7.95
N PRO A 273 -13.97 17.55 -8.63
CA PRO A 273 -12.90 18.53 -8.40
C PRO A 273 -12.83 19.01 -6.94
N GLN A 274 -13.94 19.06 -6.24
CA GLN A 274 -14.01 19.45 -4.84
C GLN A 274 -13.29 18.43 -3.94
N ILE A 275 -13.52 17.14 -4.16
CA ILE A 275 -12.83 16.05 -3.43
C ILE A 275 -11.33 16.11 -3.69
N ALA A 276 -10.91 16.24 -4.95
CA ALA A 276 -9.50 16.35 -5.29
C ALA A 276 -8.83 17.57 -4.59
N ARG A 277 -9.51 18.71 -4.56
CA ARG A 277 -9.01 19.92 -3.87
C ARG A 277 -8.87 19.74 -2.37
N LEU A 278 -9.79 19.02 -1.70
CA LEU A 278 -9.68 18.70 -0.26
C LEU A 278 -8.43 17.87 0.05
N TRP A 279 -8.09 16.90 -0.82
CA TRP A 279 -6.87 16.11 -0.68
C TRP A 279 -5.62 16.94 -0.90
N ILE A 280 -5.56 17.73 -1.97
CA ILE A 280 -4.41 18.57 -2.33
C ILE A 280 -4.13 19.61 -1.25
N LYS A 281 -5.16 20.22 -0.67
CA LYS A 281 -5.04 21.22 0.39
C LYS A 281 -4.70 20.63 1.76
N GLY A 282 -4.86 19.32 1.95
CA GLY A 282 -4.66 18.65 3.23
C GLY A 282 -5.83 18.82 4.21
N SER A 283 -6.93 19.46 3.80
CA SER A 283 -8.11 19.75 4.64
C SER A 283 -8.69 18.51 5.31
N LEU A 284 -8.61 17.34 4.64
CA LEU A 284 -9.08 16.08 5.20
C LEU A 284 -8.20 15.58 6.38
N ASN A 285 -6.87 15.73 6.27
CA ASN A 285 -5.97 15.34 7.36
C ASN A 285 -6.16 16.26 8.58
N ASP A 286 -6.28 17.55 8.35
CA ASP A 286 -6.51 18.56 9.39
C ASP A 286 -7.86 18.33 10.07
N PHE A 287 -8.87 17.90 9.31
CA PHE A 287 -10.19 17.51 9.85
C PHE A 287 -10.05 16.38 10.87
N GLY A 288 -9.40 15.26 10.49
CA GLY A 288 -9.28 14.09 11.38
C GLY A 288 -8.65 14.45 12.73
N TYR A 289 -7.58 15.25 12.69
CA TYR A 289 -6.91 15.73 13.90
C TYR A 289 -7.80 16.66 14.73
N LYS A 290 -8.49 17.62 14.09
CA LYS A 290 -9.37 18.56 14.79
C LYS A 290 -10.56 17.85 15.43
N TYR A 291 -11.20 16.90 14.72
CA TYR A 291 -12.30 16.11 15.25
C TYR A 291 -11.87 15.33 16.51
N TYR A 292 -10.71 14.68 16.46
CA TYR A 292 -10.11 13.98 17.58
C TYR A 292 -9.91 14.89 18.81
N LEU A 293 -9.41 16.12 18.59
CA LEU A 293 -9.22 17.08 19.71
C LEU A 293 -10.53 17.56 20.33
N LEU A 294 -11.60 17.66 19.54
CA LEU A 294 -12.92 18.07 20.04
C LEU A 294 -13.63 16.96 20.84
N HIS A 295 -13.22 15.70 20.65
CA HIS A 295 -13.88 14.52 21.24
C HIS A 295 -12.89 13.68 22.09
N PRO A 296 -12.42 14.18 23.24
CA PRO A 296 -11.35 13.53 24.02
C PRO A 296 -11.74 12.15 24.61
N ASN A 297 -13.04 11.83 24.64
CA ASN A 297 -13.54 10.58 25.18
C ASN A 297 -13.74 9.46 24.13
N LEU A 298 -13.43 9.69 22.86
CA LEU A 298 -13.65 8.70 21.81
C LEU A 298 -12.95 7.36 22.09
N LEU A 299 -11.72 7.40 22.59
CA LEU A 299 -10.97 6.17 22.90
C LEU A 299 -11.63 5.34 24.02
N LYS A 300 -12.31 6.00 24.97
CA LYS A 300 -13.08 5.33 26.03
C LYS A 300 -14.37 4.72 25.49
N GLN A 301 -15.06 5.42 24.59
CA GLN A 301 -16.31 4.95 23.97
C GLN A 301 -16.07 3.79 23.01
N TYR A 302 -14.97 3.84 22.27
CA TYR A 302 -14.55 2.85 21.28
C TYR A 302 -13.16 2.31 21.66
N PRO A 303 -13.05 1.34 22.57
CA PRO A 303 -11.76 0.87 23.07
C PRO A 303 -10.94 0.04 22.07
N THR A 304 -11.54 -0.39 20.95
CA THR A 304 -10.89 -1.16 19.89
C THR A 304 -11.20 -0.59 18.51
N ALA A 305 -10.29 -0.78 17.55
CA ALA A 305 -10.47 -0.36 16.16
C ALA A 305 -11.70 -1.03 15.53
N GLU A 306 -11.95 -2.30 15.85
CA GLU A 306 -13.11 -3.06 15.37
C GLU A 306 -14.43 -2.45 15.86
N LYS A 307 -14.53 -2.15 17.18
CA LYS A 307 -15.72 -1.51 17.75
C LYS A 307 -15.94 -0.13 17.12
N PHE A 308 -14.87 0.65 16.91
CA PHE A 308 -14.96 1.93 16.22
C PHE A 308 -15.46 1.74 14.78
N ALA A 309 -14.84 0.86 14.01
CA ALA A 309 -15.19 0.65 12.60
C ALA A 309 -16.65 0.20 12.43
N THR A 310 -17.18 -0.65 13.32
CA THR A 310 -18.54 -1.18 13.24
C THR A 310 -19.59 -0.23 13.78
N SER A 311 -19.34 0.47 14.90
CA SER A 311 -20.40 1.16 15.66
C SER A 311 -20.28 2.68 15.68
N PHE A 312 -19.15 3.27 15.23
CA PHE A 312 -19.02 4.73 15.25
C PHE A 312 -20.01 5.39 14.30
N ASN A 313 -20.78 6.30 14.86
CA ASN A 313 -21.67 7.21 14.15
C ASN A 313 -21.56 8.60 14.81
N ASP A 314 -21.23 9.60 14.03
CA ASP A 314 -21.05 10.98 14.48
C ASP A 314 -22.33 11.83 14.41
N ALA A 315 -23.47 11.22 14.11
CA ALA A 315 -24.76 11.89 13.92
C ALA A 315 -24.71 13.08 12.92
N GLY A 316 -23.71 13.10 12.03
CA GLY A 316 -23.51 14.15 11.02
C GLY A 316 -22.66 15.35 11.51
N GLU A 317 -22.20 15.35 12.75
CA GLU A 317 -21.34 16.42 13.30
C GLU A 317 -20.01 16.54 12.52
N GLY A 318 -19.39 15.40 12.20
CA GLY A 318 -18.17 15.37 11.39
C GLY A 318 -18.37 15.95 10.00
N TRP A 319 -19.53 15.72 9.39
CA TRP A 319 -19.86 16.35 8.11
C TRP A 319 -19.92 17.88 8.23
N GLN A 320 -20.63 18.41 9.22
CA GLN A 320 -20.75 19.84 9.46
C GLN A 320 -19.39 20.48 9.72
N LEU A 321 -18.54 19.83 10.51
CA LEU A 321 -17.18 20.29 10.77
C LEU A 321 -16.35 20.32 9.47
N LEU A 322 -16.42 19.25 8.65
CA LEU A 322 -15.70 19.19 7.38
C LEU A 322 -16.15 20.32 6.42
N VAL A 323 -17.46 20.54 6.29
CA VAL A 323 -18.02 21.64 5.49
C VAL A 323 -17.45 22.98 5.95
N SER A 324 -17.45 23.23 7.27
CA SER A 324 -16.93 24.48 7.83
C SER A 324 -15.43 24.67 7.57
N MET A 325 -14.64 23.59 7.58
CA MET A 325 -13.22 23.63 7.31
C MET A 325 -12.93 23.84 5.83
N ALA A 326 -13.61 23.10 4.95
CA ALA A 326 -13.49 23.22 3.50
C ALA A 326 -13.79 24.66 3.02
N LYS A 327 -14.80 25.29 3.62
CA LYS A 327 -15.15 26.68 3.30
C LYS A 327 -14.03 27.67 3.61
N LYS A 328 -13.21 27.43 4.65
CA LYS A 328 -12.02 28.25 4.95
C LYS A 328 -10.95 28.15 3.87
N ASP A 329 -10.88 27.00 3.20
CA ASP A 329 -9.96 26.74 2.08
C ASP A 329 -10.57 27.13 0.72
N SER A 330 -11.72 27.85 0.74
CA SER A 330 -12.49 28.24 -0.45
C SER A 330 -12.96 27.03 -1.28
N ILE A 331 -13.35 25.94 -0.60
CA ILE A 331 -13.92 24.74 -1.22
C ILE A 331 -15.34 24.57 -0.70
N ASP A 332 -16.33 24.68 -1.58
CA ASP A 332 -17.73 24.43 -1.23
C ASP A 332 -18.08 22.97 -1.47
N ILE A 333 -18.36 22.25 -0.39
CA ILE A 333 -18.83 20.87 -0.39
C ILE A 333 -20.23 20.72 0.21
N GLY A 334 -20.85 21.83 0.61
CA GLY A 334 -22.16 21.81 1.25
C GLY A 334 -23.27 21.29 0.35
N LEU A 335 -23.12 21.47 -0.95
CA LEU A 335 -24.06 21.04 -1.98
C LEU A 335 -23.79 19.63 -2.55
N LEU A 336 -22.72 18.96 -2.12
CA LEU A 336 -22.45 17.61 -2.56
C LEU A 336 -23.55 16.65 -2.07
N THR A 337 -24.02 15.83 -2.98
CA THR A 337 -25.08 14.83 -2.77
C THR A 337 -24.66 13.46 -3.27
N GLY A 338 -25.47 12.43 -2.98
CA GLY A 338 -25.25 11.07 -3.50
C GLY A 338 -23.89 10.49 -3.12
N LYS A 339 -23.24 9.84 -4.08
CA LYS A 339 -22.01 9.06 -3.87
C LYS A 339 -20.83 9.89 -3.35
N ASP A 340 -20.68 11.13 -3.80
CA ASP A 340 -19.59 12.01 -3.36
C ASP A 340 -19.69 12.35 -1.87
N LYS A 341 -20.91 12.64 -1.39
CA LYS A 341 -21.15 12.86 0.03
C LYS A 341 -20.90 11.61 0.86
N GLU A 342 -21.39 10.46 0.42
CA GLU A 342 -21.15 9.17 1.08
C GLU A 342 -19.66 8.84 1.16
N PHE A 343 -18.92 9.08 0.08
CA PHE A 343 -17.46 8.91 0.04
C PHE A 343 -16.76 9.79 1.07
N LEU A 344 -17.10 11.08 1.14
CA LEU A 344 -16.50 11.97 2.12
C LEU A 344 -16.90 11.62 3.56
N GLN A 345 -18.14 11.22 3.83
CA GLN A 345 -18.56 10.76 5.16
C GLN A 345 -17.78 9.51 5.61
N LYS A 346 -17.57 8.56 4.69
CA LYS A 346 -16.70 7.40 4.94
C LYS A 346 -15.25 7.82 5.20
N SER A 347 -14.73 8.76 4.40
CA SER A 347 -13.39 9.30 4.58
C SER A 347 -13.21 9.99 5.92
N VAL A 348 -14.20 10.76 6.34
CA VAL A 348 -14.27 11.38 7.68
C VAL A 348 -14.14 10.32 8.79
N LYS A 349 -14.96 9.27 8.75
CA LYS A 349 -14.90 8.16 9.70
C LYS A 349 -13.52 7.50 9.71
N ALA A 350 -12.96 7.20 8.54
CA ALA A 350 -11.65 6.58 8.43
C ALA A 350 -10.51 7.46 8.99
N LEU A 351 -10.58 8.77 8.76
CA LEU A 351 -9.57 9.71 9.27
C LEU A 351 -9.65 9.86 10.80
N VAL A 352 -10.84 9.81 11.39
CA VAL A 352 -10.99 9.74 12.85
C VAL A 352 -10.43 8.42 13.36
N GLY A 353 -10.75 7.30 12.72
CA GLY A 353 -10.17 5.98 13.03
C GLY A 353 -8.64 5.97 12.99
N ARG A 354 -8.04 6.70 12.03
CA ARG A 354 -6.59 6.88 11.95
C ARG A 354 -6.00 7.61 13.16
N GLN A 355 -6.69 8.60 13.70
CA GLN A 355 -6.23 9.31 14.89
C GLN A 355 -6.25 8.41 16.14
N LEU A 356 -7.25 7.53 16.25
CA LEU A 356 -7.42 6.64 17.38
C LEU A 356 -6.53 5.40 17.32
N TYR A 357 -6.44 4.76 16.15
CA TYR A 357 -5.86 3.43 15.94
C TYR A 357 -4.84 3.38 14.80
N ARG A 358 -4.25 4.51 14.44
CA ARG A 358 -3.28 4.64 13.34
C ARG A 358 -3.84 4.12 12.00
N THR A 359 -2.96 3.62 11.13
CA THR A 359 -3.33 3.11 9.79
C THR A 359 -4.26 1.90 9.86
N GLU A 360 -4.16 1.04 10.87
CA GLU A 360 -5.05 -0.11 11.05
C GLU A 360 -6.52 0.34 11.17
N GLY A 361 -6.83 1.31 12.03
CA GLY A 361 -8.18 1.85 12.17
C GLY A 361 -8.71 2.52 10.90
N TYR A 362 -7.82 3.18 10.16
CA TYR A 362 -8.15 3.74 8.85
C TYR A 362 -8.60 2.65 7.88
N PHE A 363 -7.78 1.59 7.70
CA PHE A 363 -8.08 0.53 6.75
C PHE A 363 -9.24 -0.36 7.19
N MET A 364 -9.46 -0.58 8.48
CA MET A 364 -10.66 -1.25 8.96
C MET A 364 -11.96 -0.57 8.50
N VAL A 365 -12.00 0.76 8.54
CA VAL A 365 -13.14 1.52 8.05
C VAL A 365 -13.21 1.49 6.52
N GLN A 366 -12.09 1.70 5.84
CA GLN A 366 -12.06 1.74 4.38
C GLN A 366 -12.46 0.42 3.75
N ASN A 367 -11.97 -0.70 4.27
CA ASN A 367 -12.22 -2.02 3.71
C ASN A 367 -13.67 -2.51 3.86
N GLN A 368 -14.47 -1.91 4.76
CA GLN A 368 -15.89 -2.24 4.87
C GLN A 368 -16.69 -1.98 3.58
N LYS A 369 -16.26 -1.01 2.76
CA LYS A 369 -16.92 -0.64 1.50
C LYS A 369 -15.92 -0.50 0.34
N ASP A 370 -14.73 -1.08 0.46
CA ASP A 370 -13.77 -1.17 -0.64
C ASP A 370 -14.24 -2.25 -1.63
N GLY A 371 -14.57 -1.86 -2.85
CA GLY A 371 -15.16 -2.76 -3.85
C GLY A 371 -14.26 -3.96 -4.19
N GLU A 372 -12.92 -3.74 -4.23
CA GLU A 372 -11.97 -4.82 -4.49
C GLU A 372 -11.92 -5.81 -3.31
N VAL A 373 -11.87 -5.30 -2.08
CA VAL A 373 -11.86 -6.13 -0.86
C VAL A 373 -13.16 -6.91 -0.72
N GLN A 374 -14.32 -6.27 -0.95
CA GLN A 374 -15.62 -6.93 -0.90
C GLN A 374 -15.74 -8.04 -1.95
N LYS A 375 -15.25 -7.78 -3.18
CA LYS A 375 -15.22 -8.79 -4.23
C LYS A 375 -14.35 -9.99 -3.87
N VAL A 376 -13.20 -9.76 -3.24
CA VAL A 376 -12.33 -10.83 -2.73
C VAL A 376 -13.03 -11.65 -1.66
N LEU A 377 -13.75 -11.03 -0.72
CA LEU A 377 -14.53 -11.75 0.30
C LEU A 377 -15.60 -12.65 -0.33
N GLU A 378 -16.29 -12.17 -1.39
CA GLU A 378 -17.24 -13.00 -2.15
C GLU A 378 -16.55 -14.20 -2.82
N LEU A 379 -15.35 -14.01 -3.41
CA LEU A 379 -14.57 -15.08 -4.03
C LEU A 379 -14.07 -16.12 -3.01
N ILE A 380 -13.80 -15.67 -1.80
CA ILE A 380 -13.41 -16.54 -0.69
C ILE A 380 -14.58 -17.43 -0.24
N GLN A 381 -15.80 -16.88 -0.20
CA GLN A 381 -16.99 -17.59 0.29
C GLN A 381 -17.58 -18.59 -0.73
N LYS A 382 -17.34 -18.38 -2.03
CA LYS A 382 -17.92 -19.20 -3.11
C LYS A 382 -17.20 -20.52 -3.36
N ASN A 383 -16.04 -20.76 -2.77
CA ASN A 383 -15.20 -21.95 -2.88
C ASN A 383 -14.87 -22.51 -1.49
#